data_c40e9c95d7e934b11001cb7f986f6250
#
_entry.id   c40e9c95d7e934b11001cb7f986f6250
#
_cell.length_a   1.000
_cell.length_b   1.000
_cell.length_c   1.000
_cell.angle_alpha   90.00
_cell.angle_beta   90.00
_cell.angle_gamma   90.00
#
_symmetry.space_group_name_H-M   'P 1'
#
loop_
_entity.id
_entity.type
_entity.pdbx_description
1 polymer ?
#
loop_
_entity_poly.entity_id
_entity_poly.type
_entity_poly.pdbx_seq_one_letter_code
_entity_poly.pdbx_strand_id
1 'polypeptide(L)'
;MIGALIARDVRRSIGGAAWLPVGFFLVVATLVPFAVGPDPRLLERIAAGGLWIAALTAALLPIERLVEPDRANGFLDQLTVNGVSEDAVGAAKVIAHWLTFGPLLLVAALPGSFILGIAPDILGRTLLSLAVGTPGLAALAVMVAALTAGLPRAGALAGVLLLPLAVPLLILEPALRGMPRQEPCCSKRRSRCFCSPPRRS
;
A
#
# COMPACT_ATOMS: atom_id res chain seq x y z
N MET A 1 3.79 28.02 7.49
CA MET A 1 4.95 27.39 6.84
C MET A 1 4.70 25.95 6.45
N ILE A 2 4.23 25.06 7.33
CA ILE A 2 4.01 23.63 7.05
C ILE A 2 3.03 23.40 5.88
N GLY A 3 1.90 24.13 5.83
CA GLY A 3 0.94 24.02 4.73
C GLY A 3 1.51 24.41 3.36
N ALA A 4 2.40 25.40 3.32
CA ALA A 4 3.11 25.76 2.08
C ALA A 4 4.08 24.67 1.63
N LEU A 5 4.74 23.98 2.57
CA LEU A 5 5.60 22.85 2.29
C LEU A 5 4.79 21.69 1.68
N ILE A 6 3.66 21.33 2.30
CA ILE A 6 2.77 20.29 1.79
C ILE A 6 2.28 20.65 0.38
N ALA A 7 1.80 21.88 0.17
CA ALA A 7 1.30 22.31 -1.13
C ALA A 7 2.39 22.28 -2.22
N ARG A 8 3.62 22.66 -1.88
CA ARG A 8 4.79 22.57 -2.78
C ARG A 8 5.06 21.12 -3.19
N ASP A 9 5.13 20.23 -2.20
CA ASP A 9 5.47 18.82 -2.43
C ASP A 9 4.37 18.09 -3.22
N VAL A 10 3.10 18.39 -2.93
CA VAL A 10 1.95 17.88 -3.68
C VAL A 10 2.01 18.35 -5.15
N ARG A 11 2.23 19.65 -5.40
CA ARG A 11 2.33 20.19 -6.76
C ARG A 11 3.48 19.58 -7.54
N ARG A 12 4.63 19.38 -6.89
CA ARG A 12 5.81 18.76 -7.49
C ARG A 12 5.55 17.30 -7.87
N SER A 13 4.83 16.56 -7.03
CA SER A 13 4.49 15.15 -7.28
C SER A 13 3.47 14.99 -8.40
N ILE A 14 2.43 15.83 -8.48
CA ILE A 14 1.38 15.76 -9.51
C ILE A 14 1.96 16.05 -10.90
N GLY A 15 2.98 16.92 -11.01
CA GLY A 15 3.57 17.36 -12.27
C GLY A 15 4.35 16.31 -13.07
N GLY A 16 4.49 15.06 -12.60
CA GLY A 16 5.20 14.04 -13.39
C GLY A 16 5.46 12.70 -12.70
N ALA A 17 5.55 12.65 -11.37
CA ALA A 17 5.96 11.44 -10.67
C ALA A 17 4.79 10.60 -10.12
N ALA A 18 3.61 11.19 -9.98
CA ALA A 18 2.44 10.53 -9.36
C ALA A 18 1.84 9.41 -10.22
N TRP A 19 1.99 9.47 -11.54
CA TRP A 19 1.44 8.48 -12.45
C TRP A 19 2.24 7.18 -12.52
N LEU A 20 3.54 7.24 -12.22
CA LEU A 20 4.41 6.07 -12.27
C LEU A 20 3.99 4.98 -11.25
N PRO A 21 3.75 5.29 -9.96
CA PRO A 21 3.21 4.32 -9.01
C PRO A 21 1.87 3.73 -9.42
N VAL A 22 0.98 4.55 -9.99
CA VAL A 22 -0.34 4.11 -10.45
C VAL A 22 -0.23 3.13 -11.62
N GLY A 23 0.57 3.47 -12.62
CA GLY A 23 0.83 2.57 -13.74
C GLY A 23 1.43 1.25 -13.29
N PHE A 24 2.40 1.30 -12.38
CA PHE A 24 3.03 0.10 -11.84
C PHE A 24 2.05 -0.74 -11.00
N PHE A 25 1.20 -0.10 -10.19
CA PHE A 25 0.13 -0.78 -9.46
C PHE A 25 -0.78 -1.57 -10.41
N LEU A 26 -1.22 -0.95 -11.50
CA LEU A 26 -2.08 -1.60 -12.49
C LEU A 26 -1.36 -2.74 -13.20
N VAL A 27 -0.09 -2.57 -13.54
CA VAL A 27 0.73 -3.65 -14.14
C VAL A 27 0.80 -4.84 -13.19
N VAL A 28 1.12 -4.63 -11.92
CA VAL A 28 1.19 -5.73 -10.94
C VAL A 28 -0.19 -6.37 -10.75
N ALA A 29 -1.26 -5.57 -10.63
CA ALA A 29 -2.63 -6.07 -10.52
C ALA A 29 -3.05 -6.92 -11.73
N THR A 30 -2.60 -6.57 -12.94
CA THR A 30 -2.88 -7.37 -14.14
C THR A 30 -2.02 -8.63 -14.22
N LEU A 31 -0.79 -8.61 -13.71
CA LEU A 31 0.09 -9.78 -13.72
C LEU A 31 -0.42 -10.91 -12.80
N VAL A 32 -1.11 -10.57 -11.71
CA VAL A 32 -1.60 -11.57 -10.73
C VAL A 32 -2.50 -12.63 -11.39
N PRO A 33 -3.57 -12.31 -12.14
CA PRO A 33 -4.41 -13.32 -12.78
C PRO A 33 -3.66 -14.14 -13.84
N PHE A 34 -2.69 -13.55 -14.54
CA PHE A 34 -1.87 -14.30 -15.48
C PHE A 34 -0.93 -15.29 -14.78
N ALA A 35 -0.40 -14.94 -13.62
CA ALA A 35 0.49 -15.80 -12.84
C ALA A 35 -0.26 -16.96 -12.17
N VAL A 36 -1.51 -16.74 -11.76
CA VAL A 36 -2.34 -17.70 -11.04
C VAL A 36 -3.06 -18.66 -12.00
N GLY A 37 -3.33 -18.21 -13.22
CA GLY A 37 -4.10 -18.96 -14.20
C GLY A 37 -5.62 -18.79 -14.06
N PRO A 38 -6.43 -19.50 -14.87
CA PRO A 38 -7.86 -19.26 -15.05
C PRO A 38 -8.76 -19.89 -13.96
N ASP A 39 -8.24 -20.16 -12.75
CA ASP A 39 -9.05 -20.67 -11.64
C ASP A 39 -9.72 -19.52 -10.86
N PRO A 40 -11.05 -19.29 -11.04
CA PRO A 40 -11.74 -18.18 -10.38
C PRO A 40 -11.75 -18.29 -8.85
N ARG A 41 -11.77 -19.52 -8.31
CA ARG A 41 -11.81 -19.75 -6.85
C ARG A 41 -10.49 -19.40 -6.19
N LEU A 42 -9.39 -19.71 -6.87
CA LEU A 42 -8.06 -19.36 -6.37
C LEU A 42 -7.84 -17.86 -6.48
N LEU A 43 -8.24 -17.26 -7.61
CA LEU A 43 -8.13 -15.83 -7.85
C LEU A 43 -8.90 -15.03 -6.79
N GLU A 44 -10.15 -15.40 -6.49
CA GLU A 44 -10.96 -14.75 -5.46
C GLU A 44 -10.29 -14.77 -4.08
N ARG A 45 -9.63 -15.87 -3.72
CA ARG A 45 -8.93 -15.99 -2.44
C ARG A 45 -7.73 -15.05 -2.30
N ILE A 46 -6.97 -14.86 -3.38
CA ILE A 46 -5.71 -14.11 -3.34
C ILE A 46 -5.84 -12.67 -3.84
N ALA A 47 -6.96 -12.33 -4.53
CA ALA A 47 -7.16 -11.06 -5.22
C ALA A 47 -6.89 -9.86 -4.32
N ALA A 48 -7.42 -9.89 -3.12
CA ALA A 48 -7.25 -8.79 -2.19
C ALA A 48 -5.80 -8.66 -1.67
N GLY A 49 -5.13 -9.79 -1.39
CA GLY A 49 -3.68 -9.80 -1.09
C GLY A 49 -2.84 -9.33 -2.28
N GLY A 50 -3.24 -9.70 -3.50
CA GLY A 50 -2.63 -9.23 -4.74
C GLY A 50 -2.68 -7.71 -4.89
N LEU A 51 -3.83 -7.08 -4.58
CA LEU A 51 -3.95 -5.61 -4.55
C LEU A 51 -3.03 -4.97 -3.50
N TRP A 52 -2.88 -5.59 -2.34
CA TRP A 52 -1.96 -5.10 -1.31
C TRP A 52 -0.49 -5.22 -1.73
N ILE A 53 -0.10 -6.31 -2.37
CA ILE A 53 1.25 -6.46 -2.93
C ILE A 53 1.50 -5.41 -4.01
N ALA A 54 0.51 -5.16 -4.88
CA ALA A 54 0.58 -4.12 -5.89
C ALA A 54 0.73 -2.72 -5.26
N ALA A 55 -0.03 -2.42 -4.19
CA ALA A 55 0.04 -1.16 -3.47
C ALA A 55 1.41 -0.95 -2.82
N LEU A 56 1.94 -1.99 -2.18
CA LEU A 56 3.23 -1.98 -1.52
C LEU A 56 4.38 -1.76 -2.51
N THR A 57 4.36 -2.48 -3.63
CA THR A 57 5.37 -2.32 -4.68
C THR A 57 5.28 -0.95 -5.35
N ALA A 58 4.07 -0.40 -5.55
CA ALA A 58 3.88 0.95 -6.07
C ALA A 58 4.41 2.02 -5.11
N ALA A 59 4.28 1.82 -3.79
CA ALA A 59 4.82 2.74 -2.78
C ALA A 59 6.35 2.83 -2.78
N LEU A 60 7.05 1.80 -3.30
CA LEU A 60 8.51 1.78 -3.40
C LEU A 60 9.07 2.74 -4.46
N LEU A 61 8.33 2.98 -5.54
CA LEU A 61 8.87 3.70 -6.68
C LEU A 61 9.29 5.15 -6.40
N PRO A 62 8.54 5.97 -5.63
CA PRO A 62 8.89 7.36 -5.43
C PRO A 62 9.90 7.59 -4.28
N ILE A 63 10.39 6.56 -3.59
CA ILE A 63 11.19 6.72 -2.36
C ILE A 63 12.39 7.64 -2.54
N GLU A 64 13.17 7.48 -3.61
CA GLU A 64 14.34 8.33 -3.89
C GLU A 64 13.97 9.80 -4.11
N ARG A 65 12.74 10.08 -4.52
CA ARG A 65 12.27 11.43 -4.83
C ARG A 65 11.65 12.15 -3.65
N LEU A 66 11.42 11.46 -2.52
CA LEU A 66 10.72 12.02 -1.38
C LEU A 66 11.60 12.96 -0.53
N VAL A 67 12.84 12.58 -0.29
CA VAL A 67 13.73 13.28 0.63
C VAL A 67 15.02 13.74 -0.03
N GLU A 68 15.63 12.89 -0.86
CA GLU A 68 16.95 13.14 -1.45
C GLU A 68 17.06 14.45 -2.24
N PRO A 69 16.11 14.87 -3.07
CA PRO A 69 16.21 16.14 -3.80
C PRO A 69 16.22 17.36 -2.88
N ASP A 70 15.48 17.31 -1.76
CA ASP A 70 15.42 18.42 -0.82
C ASP A 70 16.70 18.49 0.03
N ARG A 71 17.29 17.32 0.32
CA ARG A 71 18.59 17.22 0.99
C ARG A 71 19.71 17.73 0.07
N ALA A 72 19.79 17.23 -1.15
CA ALA A 72 20.84 17.60 -2.11
C ALA A 72 20.83 19.10 -2.45
N ASN A 73 19.68 19.76 -2.41
CA ASN A 73 19.53 21.18 -2.65
C ASN A 73 19.71 22.05 -1.39
N GLY A 74 20.03 21.48 -0.23
CA GLY A 74 20.18 22.21 1.03
C GLY A 74 18.86 22.79 1.58
N PHE A 75 17.72 22.39 1.04
CA PHE A 75 16.41 22.91 1.45
C PHE A 75 16.05 22.49 2.88
N LEU A 76 16.44 21.28 3.30
CA LEU A 76 16.21 20.79 4.66
C LEU A 76 17.02 21.63 5.68
N ASP A 77 18.26 21.95 5.38
CA ASP A 77 19.13 22.78 6.24
C ASP A 77 18.54 24.19 6.38
N GLN A 78 18.01 24.74 5.29
CA GLN A 78 17.36 26.04 5.31
C GLN A 78 16.09 26.05 6.17
N LEU A 79 15.32 24.98 6.21
CA LEU A 79 14.14 24.85 7.08
C LEU A 79 14.56 24.81 8.56
N THR A 80 15.62 24.09 8.87
CA THR A 80 16.18 24.00 10.22
C THR A 80 16.67 25.36 10.72
N VAL A 81 17.38 26.12 9.89
CA VAL A 81 17.80 27.49 10.22
C VAL A 81 16.61 28.42 10.45
N ASN A 82 15.50 28.21 9.75
CA ASN A 82 14.24 28.95 9.95
C ASN A 82 13.42 28.45 11.16
N GLY A 83 13.95 27.57 12.00
CA GLY A 83 13.32 27.09 13.22
C GLY A 83 12.21 26.07 13.02
N VAL A 84 12.12 25.41 11.86
CA VAL A 84 11.19 24.31 11.63
C VAL A 84 11.79 23.02 12.15
N SER A 85 11.09 22.35 13.07
CA SER A 85 11.56 21.07 13.61
C SER A 85 11.57 19.97 12.54
N GLU A 86 12.53 19.06 12.62
CA GLU A 86 12.66 17.92 11.70
C GLU A 86 11.43 17.03 11.70
N ASP A 87 10.81 16.84 12.87
CA ASP A 87 9.55 16.08 13.01
C ASP A 87 8.41 16.73 12.20
N ALA A 88 8.31 18.06 12.23
CA ALA A 88 7.29 18.77 11.47
C ALA A 88 7.53 18.67 9.95
N VAL A 89 8.78 18.66 9.52
CA VAL A 89 9.15 18.43 8.12
C VAL A 89 8.81 16.99 7.72
N GLY A 90 9.16 16.01 8.55
CA GLY A 90 8.81 14.60 8.33
C GLY A 90 7.30 14.39 8.22
N ALA A 91 6.54 14.92 9.16
CA ALA A 91 5.07 14.84 9.13
C ALA A 91 4.47 15.50 7.88
N ALA A 92 4.99 16.68 7.48
CA ALA A 92 4.55 17.36 6.26
C ALA A 92 4.80 16.51 5.01
N LYS A 93 5.95 15.83 4.93
CA LYS A 93 6.29 14.94 3.81
C LYS A 93 5.39 13.69 3.78
N VAL A 94 5.08 13.10 4.93
CA VAL A 94 4.13 11.98 5.02
C VAL A 94 2.75 12.39 4.50
N ILE A 95 2.23 13.54 4.96
CA ILE A 95 0.94 14.05 4.53
C ILE A 95 0.94 14.35 3.02
N ALA A 96 1.98 15.03 2.52
CA ALA A 96 2.09 15.36 1.11
C ALA A 96 2.17 14.10 0.23
N HIS A 97 2.95 13.11 0.65
CA HIS A 97 3.06 11.84 -0.06
C HIS A 97 1.75 11.06 -0.03
N TRP A 98 1.10 10.98 1.12
CA TRP A 98 -0.20 10.32 1.22
C TRP A 98 -1.27 10.98 0.35
N LEU A 99 -1.34 12.30 0.33
CA LEU A 99 -2.31 13.05 -0.50
C LEU A 99 -2.11 12.83 -2.00
N THR A 100 -0.88 12.60 -2.44
CA THR A 100 -0.58 12.35 -3.86
C THR A 100 -0.69 10.89 -4.24
N PHE A 101 -0.26 9.99 -3.39
CA PHE A 101 -0.22 8.55 -3.65
C PHE A 101 -1.54 7.86 -3.28
N GLY A 102 -2.09 8.12 -2.08
CA GLY A 102 -3.23 7.41 -1.51
C GLY A 102 -4.51 7.50 -2.36
N PRO A 103 -5.02 8.70 -2.67
CA PRO A 103 -6.23 8.83 -3.47
C PRO A 103 -6.09 8.25 -4.88
N LEU A 104 -4.94 8.45 -5.53
CA LEU A 104 -4.69 7.89 -6.85
C LEU A 104 -4.68 6.35 -6.81
N LEU A 105 -4.09 5.76 -5.79
CA LEU A 105 -4.05 4.31 -5.61
C LEU A 105 -5.45 3.74 -5.35
N LEU A 106 -6.28 4.41 -4.56
CA LEU A 106 -7.67 4.00 -4.33
C LEU A 106 -8.49 4.04 -5.62
N VAL A 107 -8.31 5.06 -6.45
CA VAL A 107 -8.94 5.13 -7.77
C VAL A 107 -8.45 4.01 -8.68
N ALA A 108 -7.14 3.72 -8.68
CA ALA A 108 -6.55 2.63 -9.46
C ALA A 108 -6.97 1.23 -8.94
N ALA A 109 -7.31 1.11 -7.67
CA ALA A 109 -7.80 -0.13 -7.10
C ALA A 109 -9.17 -0.55 -7.66
N LEU A 110 -9.97 0.39 -8.17
CA LEU A 110 -11.24 0.07 -8.83
C LEU A 110 -11.05 -0.78 -10.10
N PRO A 111 -10.32 -0.34 -11.13
CA PRO A 111 -10.04 -1.18 -12.28
C PRO A 111 -9.21 -2.42 -11.91
N GLY A 112 -8.29 -2.31 -10.96
CA GLY A 112 -7.54 -3.46 -10.44
C GLY A 112 -8.44 -4.53 -9.84
N SER A 113 -9.44 -4.16 -9.06
CA SER A 113 -10.40 -5.09 -8.48
C SER A 113 -11.28 -5.77 -9.52
N PHE A 114 -11.65 -5.05 -10.58
CA PHE A 114 -12.40 -5.60 -11.70
C PHE A 114 -11.57 -6.65 -12.47
N ILE A 115 -10.31 -6.38 -12.71
CA ILE A 115 -9.37 -7.31 -13.37
C ILE A 115 -9.18 -8.59 -12.54
N LEU A 116 -9.12 -8.45 -11.21
CA LEU A 116 -8.96 -9.59 -10.29
C LEU A 116 -10.28 -10.32 -9.99
N GLY A 117 -11.42 -9.84 -10.51
CA GLY A 117 -12.72 -10.47 -10.28
C GLY A 117 -13.20 -10.41 -8.83
N ILE A 118 -12.86 -9.36 -8.09
CA ILE A 118 -13.27 -9.21 -6.69
C ILE A 118 -14.77 -8.96 -6.62
N ALA A 119 -15.49 -9.80 -5.84
CA ALA A 119 -16.91 -9.65 -5.62
C ALA A 119 -17.26 -8.30 -4.93
N PRO A 120 -18.39 -7.66 -5.29
CA PRO A 120 -18.73 -6.31 -4.79
C PRO A 120 -18.83 -6.20 -3.26
N ASP A 121 -19.22 -7.25 -2.59
CA ASP A 121 -19.31 -7.35 -1.12
C ASP A 121 -17.93 -7.34 -0.45
N ILE A 122 -16.91 -7.91 -1.10
CA ILE A 122 -15.53 -7.94 -0.64
C ILE A 122 -14.81 -6.64 -1.03
N LEU A 123 -15.18 -6.03 -2.16
CA LEU A 123 -14.56 -4.83 -2.69
C LEU A 123 -14.57 -3.67 -1.69
N GLY A 124 -15.73 -3.39 -1.07
CA GLY A 124 -15.85 -2.30 -0.10
C GLY A 124 -14.90 -2.47 1.10
N ARG A 125 -14.78 -3.68 1.62
CA ARG A 125 -13.85 -4.00 2.71
C ARG A 125 -12.40 -3.89 2.29
N THR A 126 -12.07 -4.31 1.07
CA THR A 126 -10.72 -4.20 0.51
C THR A 126 -10.32 -2.74 0.32
N LEU A 127 -11.20 -1.91 -0.24
CA LEU A 127 -10.95 -0.48 -0.40
C LEU A 127 -10.82 0.24 0.94
N LEU A 128 -11.66 -0.10 1.93
CA LEU A 128 -11.54 0.44 3.28
C LEU A 128 -10.20 0.06 3.93
N SER A 129 -9.82 -1.21 3.82
CA SER A 129 -8.53 -1.72 4.30
C SER A 129 -7.36 -0.97 3.64
N LEU A 130 -7.40 -0.78 2.31
CA LEU A 130 -6.41 0.01 1.59
C LEU A 130 -6.40 1.47 2.06
N ALA A 131 -7.57 2.10 2.22
CA ALA A 131 -7.68 3.49 2.65
C ALA A 131 -7.05 3.72 4.03
N VAL A 132 -7.27 2.79 4.97
CA VAL A 132 -6.67 2.84 6.31
C VAL A 132 -5.18 2.49 6.28
N GLY A 133 -4.76 1.59 5.39
CA GLY A 133 -3.36 1.16 5.29
C GLY A 133 -2.46 2.10 4.49
N THR A 134 -3.01 2.88 3.54
CA THR A 134 -2.19 3.80 2.71
C THR A 134 -1.46 4.89 3.50
N PRO A 135 -1.99 5.49 4.58
CA PRO A 135 -1.22 6.40 5.42
C PRO A 135 0.00 5.72 6.07
N GLY A 136 -0.18 4.47 6.51
CA GLY A 136 0.92 3.66 7.05
C GLY A 136 1.99 3.37 6.01
N LEU A 137 1.60 3.03 4.76
CA LEU A 137 2.54 2.87 3.65
C LEU A 137 3.28 4.16 3.33
N ALA A 138 2.59 5.30 3.34
CA ALA A 138 3.21 6.61 3.11
C ALA A 138 4.21 6.97 4.21
N ALA A 139 3.88 6.70 5.47
CA ALA A 139 4.78 6.92 6.60
C ALA A 139 6.04 6.04 6.50
N LEU A 140 5.88 4.75 6.19
CA LEU A 140 6.99 3.82 5.97
C LEU A 140 7.87 4.26 4.79
N ALA A 141 7.28 4.69 3.67
CA ALA A 141 8.03 5.15 2.51
C ALA A 141 8.88 6.39 2.84
N VAL A 142 8.33 7.37 3.55
CA VAL A 142 9.07 8.58 3.97
C VAL A 142 10.15 8.23 4.99
N MET A 143 9.88 7.35 5.94
CA MET A 143 10.87 6.90 6.92
C MET A 143 12.05 6.20 6.25
N VAL A 144 11.78 5.28 5.32
CA VAL A 144 12.83 4.59 4.56
C VAL A 144 13.58 5.59 3.67
N ALA A 145 12.88 6.54 3.03
CA ALA A 145 13.50 7.60 2.23
C ALA A 145 14.47 8.46 3.07
N ALA A 146 14.08 8.80 4.30
CA ALA A 146 14.93 9.57 5.22
C ALA A 146 16.16 8.77 5.67
N LEU A 147 15.99 7.48 5.97
CA LEU A 147 17.10 6.60 6.38
C LEU A 147 18.11 6.34 5.26
N THR A 148 17.64 6.30 4.02
CA THR A 148 18.50 6.04 2.85
C THR A 148 19.01 7.31 2.18
N ALA A 149 18.57 8.48 2.61
CA ALA A 149 18.99 9.76 2.07
C ALA A 149 20.51 9.94 2.22
N GLY A 150 21.18 10.28 1.12
CA GLY A 150 22.63 10.45 1.06
C GLY A 150 23.47 9.18 0.93
N LEU A 151 22.82 8.02 0.84
CA LEU A 151 23.53 6.78 0.57
C LEU A 151 23.65 6.54 -0.95
N PRO A 152 24.82 6.08 -1.43
CA PRO A 152 24.92 5.65 -2.82
C PRO A 152 23.97 4.46 -3.07
N ARG A 153 23.20 4.51 -4.16
CA ARG A 153 22.20 3.49 -4.49
C ARG A 153 21.04 3.39 -3.47
N ALA A 154 20.60 4.52 -2.97
CA ALA A 154 19.52 4.63 -1.98
C ALA A 154 18.27 3.81 -2.34
N GLY A 155 17.85 3.77 -3.61
CA GLY A 155 16.67 3.04 -4.05
C GLY A 155 16.75 1.53 -3.88
N ALA A 156 17.92 0.93 -4.14
CA ALA A 156 18.10 -0.50 -3.93
C ALA A 156 18.04 -0.85 -2.43
N LEU A 157 18.68 -0.04 -1.59
CA LEU A 157 18.64 -0.21 -0.13
C LEU A 157 17.25 0.04 0.43
N ALA A 158 16.53 1.03 -0.10
CA ALA A 158 15.17 1.34 0.30
C ALA A 158 14.22 0.15 0.06
N GLY A 159 14.34 -0.54 -1.08
CA GLY A 159 13.56 -1.75 -1.37
C GLY A 159 13.79 -2.86 -0.36
N VAL A 160 15.05 -3.12 -0.01
CA VAL A 160 15.41 -4.16 0.96
C VAL A 160 14.92 -3.81 2.37
N LEU A 161 14.97 -2.53 2.76
CA LEU A 161 14.50 -2.08 4.08
C LEU A 161 12.97 -2.05 4.18
N LEU A 162 12.28 -1.68 3.12
CA LEU A 162 10.83 -1.53 3.14
C LEU A 162 10.11 -2.88 3.22
N LEU A 163 10.62 -3.92 2.56
CA LEU A 163 10.01 -5.24 2.56
C LEU A 163 9.79 -5.79 3.99
N PRO A 164 10.80 -5.92 4.86
CA PRO A 164 10.58 -6.42 6.21
C PRO A 164 9.73 -5.48 7.07
N LEU A 165 9.83 -4.16 6.87
CA LEU A 165 9.00 -3.21 7.61
C LEU A 165 7.53 -3.23 7.19
N ALA A 166 7.24 -3.61 5.97
CA ALA A 166 5.87 -3.72 5.47
C ALA A 166 5.16 -5.00 5.92
N VAL A 167 5.90 -6.04 6.34
CA VAL A 167 5.32 -7.31 6.80
C VAL A 167 4.30 -7.12 7.94
N PRO A 168 4.56 -6.33 9.01
CA PRO A 168 3.57 -6.10 10.05
C PRO A 168 2.28 -5.45 9.51
N LEU A 169 2.42 -4.55 8.53
CA LEU A 169 1.27 -3.89 7.90
C LEU A 169 0.44 -4.87 7.07
N LEU A 170 1.08 -5.79 6.36
CA LEU A 170 0.41 -6.86 5.61
C LEU A 170 -0.29 -7.86 6.53
N ILE A 171 0.26 -8.13 7.71
CA ILE A 171 -0.38 -9.02 8.70
C ILE A 171 -1.61 -8.36 9.32
N LEU A 172 -1.61 -7.05 9.50
CA LEU A 172 -2.74 -6.29 10.04
C LEU A 172 -3.93 -6.24 9.08
N GLU A 173 -3.69 -6.36 7.79
CA GLU A 173 -4.71 -6.28 6.74
C GLU A 173 -5.86 -7.29 6.90
N PRO A 174 -5.63 -8.61 7.06
CA PRO A 174 -6.71 -9.57 7.29
C PRO A 174 -7.47 -9.33 8.60
N ALA A 175 -6.82 -8.75 9.61
CA ALA A 175 -7.49 -8.37 10.85
C ALA A 175 -8.48 -7.20 10.63
N LEU A 176 -8.12 -6.22 9.80
CA LEU A 176 -8.99 -5.10 9.43
C LEU A 176 -10.19 -5.52 8.57
N ARG A 177 -10.06 -6.59 7.79
CA ARG A 177 -11.18 -7.11 6.98
C ARG A 177 -12.20 -7.89 7.78
N GLY A 178 -11.94 -8.22 9.06
CA GLY A 178 -12.80 -9.10 9.83
C GLY A 178 -13.01 -10.39 9.05
N MET A 179 -12.01 -11.29 9.01
CA MET A 179 -12.19 -12.59 8.38
C MET A 179 -13.50 -13.20 8.86
N PRO A 180 -14.43 -13.61 7.96
CA PRO A 180 -15.38 -14.61 8.36
C PRO A 180 -14.52 -15.80 8.81
N ARG A 181 -14.61 -16.14 10.11
CA ARG A 181 -14.09 -17.43 10.57
C ARG A 181 -14.52 -18.43 9.52
N GLN A 182 -13.58 -19.18 8.98
CA GLN A 182 -13.90 -20.36 8.21
C GLN A 182 -14.71 -21.24 9.16
N GLU A 183 -16.02 -21.07 9.12
CA GLU A 183 -16.92 -22.05 9.70
C GLU A 183 -16.58 -23.35 8.97
N PRO A 184 -16.18 -24.40 9.70
CA PRO A 184 -15.89 -25.67 9.07
C PRO A 184 -17.14 -26.14 8.37
N CYS A 185 -17.08 -26.04 7.04
CA CYS A 185 -17.90 -26.66 6.04
C CYS A 185 -19.29 -27.19 6.50
N CYS A 186 -20.27 -26.29 6.72
CA CYS A 186 -21.65 -26.68 6.61
C CYS A 186 -22.11 -26.31 5.20
N SER A 187 -21.89 -27.22 4.25
CA SER A 187 -22.40 -27.12 2.89
C SER A 187 -23.91 -26.89 2.95
N LYS A 188 -24.33 -25.69 2.59
CA LYS A 188 -25.74 -25.31 2.42
C LYS A 188 -26.31 -25.99 1.17
N ARG A 189 -26.34 -27.30 1.15
CA ARG A 189 -27.19 -28.07 0.25
C ARG A 189 -28.22 -28.80 1.09
N ARG A 190 -29.49 -28.36 0.96
CA ARG A 190 -30.73 -28.94 1.43
C ARG A 190 -30.63 -30.33 2.11
N SER A 191 -31.18 -30.38 3.32
CA SER A 191 -31.65 -31.55 4.05
C SER A 191 -30.62 -32.63 4.40
N ARG A 192 -30.25 -32.56 5.66
CA ARG A 192 -29.63 -33.52 6.56
C ARG A 192 -28.24 -33.09 7.06
N CYS A 193 -28.26 -32.35 8.17
CA CYS A 193 -27.08 -32.25 9.04
C CYS A 193 -26.83 -33.66 9.65
N PHE A 194 -25.84 -34.37 9.12
CA PHE A 194 -25.30 -35.57 9.79
C PHE A 194 -24.01 -35.17 10.48
N CYS A 195 -24.13 -34.82 11.74
CA CYS A 195 -22.97 -34.62 12.61
C CYS A 195 -22.48 -35.99 13.06
N SER A 196 -21.43 -36.53 12.42
CA SER A 196 -20.78 -37.74 12.92
C SER A 196 -19.95 -37.39 14.16
N PRO A 197 -20.16 -38.06 15.31
CA PRO A 197 -19.31 -37.86 16.48
C PRO A 197 -17.92 -38.45 16.24
N PRO A 198 -16.87 -37.90 16.86
CA PRO A 198 -15.51 -38.41 16.74
C PRO A 198 -15.43 -39.81 17.35
N ARG A 199 -14.97 -40.78 16.56
CA ARG A 199 -14.62 -42.12 17.07
C ARG A 199 -13.46 -41.97 18.03
N ARG A 200 -13.72 -42.31 19.30
CA ARG A 200 -12.70 -42.62 20.29
C ARG A 200 -12.14 -44.03 20.00
N SER A 201 -10.87 -44.09 19.87
CA SER A 201 -10.02 -45.28 20.05
C SER A 201 -8.71 -44.85 20.67
#